data_601175ccdb20d3c6feddc804f0467f60
#
_entry.id   601175ccdb20d3c6feddc804f0467f60
#
_cell.length_a   1.000
_cell.length_b   1.000
_cell.length_c   1.000
_cell.angle_alpha   90.00
_cell.angle_beta   90.00
_cell.angle_gamma   90.00
#
_symmetry.space_group_name_H-M   'P 1'
#
loop_
_entity.id
_entity.type
_entity.pdbx_description
1 polymer ?
#
loop_
_entity_poly.entity_id
_entity_poly.type
_entity_poly.pdbx_seq_one_letter_code
_entity_poly.pdbx_strand_id
1 'polypeptide(L)'
;MANLEIIQYPCKNNRCYQQAVKRKPIGIQLHSIGCGQGTAKSVADYWNSPNVSALVHYICDSDSEGKVLATLPEDIYAWADAGYGNRNLI
;
A
#
# COMPACT_ATOMS: atom_id res chain seq x y z
N MET A 1 19.35 -16.56 -2.88
CA MET A 1 18.26 -15.79 -2.27
C MET A 1 18.04 -14.52 -3.06
N ALA A 2 16.80 -14.25 -3.46
CA ALA A 2 16.50 -13.01 -4.17
C ALA A 2 16.63 -11.82 -3.23
N ASN A 3 17.24 -10.74 -3.71
CA ASN A 3 17.32 -9.50 -2.97
C ASN A 3 15.97 -8.77 -3.05
N LEU A 4 15.46 -8.34 -1.91
CA LEU A 4 14.27 -7.51 -1.84
C LEU A 4 14.62 -6.08 -2.21
N GLU A 5 13.88 -5.50 -3.14
CA GLU A 5 14.07 -4.12 -3.57
C GLU A 5 12.80 -3.32 -3.30
N ILE A 6 12.91 -2.25 -2.52
CA ILE A 6 11.79 -1.36 -2.24
C ILE A 6 11.87 -0.18 -3.19
N ILE A 7 10.83 -0.02 -4.01
CA ILE A 7 10.73 1.06 -4.98
C ILE A 7 9.73 2.08 -4.46
N GLN A 8 10.15 3.33 -4.39
CA GLN A 8 9.25 4.41 -4.01
C GLN A 8 8.25 4.68 -5.14
N TYR A 9 6.98 4.48 -4.86
CA TYR A 9 5.91 4.64 -5.84
C TYR A 9 4.71 5.30 -5.15
N PRO A 10 4.87 6.54 -4.67
CA PRO A 10 3.84 7.17 -3.83
C PRO A 10 2.57 7.46 -4.61
N CYS A 11 1.43 7.05 -4.05
CA CYS A 11 0.10 7.29 -4.63
C CYS A 11 -0.41 8.67 -4.19
N LYS A 12 0.26 9.71 -4.61
CA LYS A 12 0.03 11.09 -4.13
C LYS A 12 -1.34 11.65 -4.48
N ASN A 13 -2.00 11.10 -5.51
CA ASN A 13 -3.33 11.55 -5.90
C ASN A 13 -4.44 10.89 -5.10
N ASN A 14 -4.12 9.86 -4.31
CA ASN A 14 -5.08 9.19 -3.45
C ASN A 14 -5.40 10.06 -2.24
N ARG A 15 -6.66 10.11 -1.83
CA ARG A 15 -7.07 10.95 -0.71
C ARG A 15 -6.47 10.52 0.62
N CYS A 16 -6.25 9.23 0.81
CA CYS A 16 -5.59 8.72 2.01
C CYS A 16 -4.20 9.32 2.14
N TYR A 17 -3.46 9.32 1.04
CA TYR A 17 -2.13 9.94 1.00
C TYR A 17 -2.21 11.44 1.28
N GLN A 18 -3.18 12.13 0.68
CA GLN A 18 -3.32 13.56 0.81
C GLN A 18 -3.72 13.99 2.22
N GLN A 19 -4.57 13.22 2.89
CA GLN A 19 -4.96 13.51 4.26
C GLN A 19 -3.79 13.35 5.23
N ALA A 20 -2.92 12.37 4.98
CA ALA A 20 -1.68 12.16 5.72
C ALA A 20 -1.88 12.14 7.24
N VAL A 21 -2.87 11.37 7.71
CA VAL A 21 -3.13 11.24 9.15
C VAL A 21 -2.03 10.40 9.78
N LYS A 22 -1.28 10.99 10.69
CA LYS A 22 -0.12 10.33 11.32
C LYS A 22 -0.54 9.27 12.32
N ARG A 23 0.27 8.21 12.41
CA ARG A 23 0.09 7.12 13.37
C ARG A 23 1.42 6.44 13.62
N LYS A 24 1.46 5.55 14.60
CA LYS A 24 2.66 4.74 14.90
C LYS A 24 2.32 3.26 14.70
N PRO A 25 2.89 2.59 13.69
CA PRO A 25 2.60 1.17 13.46
C PRO A 25 3.29 0.31 14.52
N ILE A 26 2.62 -0.80 14.89
CA ILE A 26 3.14 -1.75 15.87
C ILE A 26 3.22 -3.18 15.32
N GLY A 27 2.91 -3.39 14.04
CA GLY A 27 2.95 -4.71 13.43
C GLY A 27 2.71 -4.64 11.93
N ILE A 28 2.53 -5.81 11.32
CA ILE A 28 2.32 -5.97 9.88
C ILE A 28 1.03 -6.74 9.65
N GLN A 29 0.25 -6.30 8.67
CA GLN A 29 -0.96 -7.00 8.23
C GLN A 29 -0.80 -7.42 6.78
N LEU A 30 -1.02 -8.72 6.51
CA LEU A 30 -1.04 -9.24 5.14
C LEU A 30 -2.47 -9.14 4.61
N HIS A 31 -2.59 -8.64 3.40
CA HIS A 31 -3.88 -8.41 2.77
C HIS A 31 -3.85 -8.90 1.34
N SER A 32 -4.81 -9.77 0.97
CA SER A 32 -4.95 -10.21 -0.41
C SER A 32 -5.78 -9.21 -1.18
N ILE A 33 -5.34 -8.87 -2.40
CA ILE A 33 -6.10 -7.98 -3.27
C ILE A 33 -7.41 -8.65 -3.71
N GLY A 34 -7.43 -9.99 -3.76
CA GLY A 34 -8.66 -10.71 -4.07
C GLY A 34 -9.00 -10.81 -5.56
N CYS A 35 -8.20 -10.23 -6.44
CA CYS A 35 -8.38 -10.39 -7.89
C CYS A 35 -7.19 -11.18 -8.44
N GLY A 36 -7.47 -12.10 -9.35
CA GLY A 36 -6.44 -13.01 -9.87
C GLY A 36 -5.54 -12.40 -10.93
N GLN A 37 -5.68 -11.13 -11.23
CA GLN A 37 -4.93 -10.49 -12.32
C GLN A 37 -4.50 -9.09 -11.93
N GLY A 38 -3.41 -8.66 -12.55
CA GLY A 38 -2.84 -7.36 -12.31
C GLY A 38 -1.49 -7.43 -11.62
N THR A 39 -0.64 -6.51 -11.94
CA THR A 39 0.67 -6.38 -11.30
C THR A 39 0.59 -5.39 -10.15
N ALA A 40 1.59 -5.39 -9.29
CA ALA A 40 1.66 -4.40 -8.21
C ALA A 40 1.61 -2.98 -8.78
N LYS A 41 2.29 -2.74 -9.89
CA LYS A 41 2.28 -1.43 -10.55
C LYS A 41 0.89 -1.04 -11.04
N SER A 42 0.17 -1.97 -11.67
CA SER A 42 -1.17 -1.66 -12.18
C SER A 42 -2.14 -1.35 -11.04
N VAL A 43 -2.04 -2.04 -9.92
CA VAL A 43 -2.84 -1.76 -8.73
C VAL A 43 -2.48 -0.39 -8.15
N ALA A 44 -1.17 -0.09 -8.04
CA ALA A 44 -0.72 1.20 -7.54
C ALA A 44 -1.20 2.34 -8.43
N ASP A 45 -1.14 2.18 -9.75
CA ASP A 45 -1.62 3.18 -10.68
C ASP A 45 -3.12 3.41 -10.54
N TYR A 46 -3.89 2.33 -10.36
CA TYR A 46 -5.33 2.43 -10.12
C TYR A 46 -5.64 3.16 -8.81
N TRP A 47 -4.89 2.85 -7.75
CA TRP A 47 -5.12 3.47 -6.45
C TRP A 47 -4.60 4.90 -6.37
N ASN A 48 -3.78 5.33 -7.30
CA ASN A 48 -3.28 6.70 -7.37
C ASN A 48 -4.33 7.63 -7.99
N SER A 49 -5.50 7.68 -7.35
CA SER A 49 -6.65 8.43 -7.83
C SER A 49 -7.48 8.92 -6.66
N PRO A 50 -8.04 10.15 -6.72
CA PRO A 50 -8.91 10.66 -5.67
C PRO A 50 -10.25 9.94 -5.61
N ASN A 51 -10.59 9.13 -6.62
CA ASN A 51 -11.85 8.40 -6.67
C ASN A 51 -11.76 7.02 -5.99
N VAL A 52 -10.58 6.58 -5.58
CA VAL A 52 -10.38 5.28 -4.94
C VAL A 52 -10.20 5.51 -3.44
N SER A 53 -11.10 4.90 -2.64
CA SER A 53 -11.09 5.04 -1.19
C SER A 53 -10.37 3.86 -0.53
N ALA A 54 -9.18 3.56 -1.03
CA ALA A 54 -8.35 2.48 -0.50
C ALA A 54 -6.88 2.81 -0.73
N LEU A 55 -6.04 2.46 0.21
CA LEU A 55 -4.59 2.57 0.04
C LEU A 55 -3.90 1.75 1.12
N VAL A 56 -2.79 1.11 0.75
CA VAL A 56 -1.94 0.35 1.65
C VAL A 56 -0.53 0.94 1.62
N HIS A 57 0.35 0.45 2.50
CA HIS A 57 1.72 0.95 2.59
C HIS A 57 2.63 0.34 1.53
N TYR A 58 2.47 -0.95 1.26
CA TYR A 58 3.33 -1.69 0.33
C TYR A 58 2.49 -2.62 -0.53
N ILE A 59 2.86 -2.75 -1.80
CA ILE A 59 2.22 -3.66 -2.74
C ILE A 59 3.31 -4.54 -3.36
N CYS A 60 3.06 -5.84 -3.40
CA CYS A 60 3.94 -6.78 -4.10
C CYS A 60 3.10 -7.80 -4.85
N ASP A 61 3.72 -8.46 -5.83
CA ASP A 61 3.10 -9.53 -6.58
C ASP A 61 4.13 -10.60 -6.94
N SER A 62 3.67 -11.73 -7.47
CA SER A 62 4.56 -12.83 -7.81
C SER A 62 5.44 -12.55 -9.03
N ASP A 63 5.08 -11.56 -9.84
CA ASP A 63 5.81 -11.23 -11.05
C ASP A 63 6.83 -10.12 -10.84
N SER A 64 6.90 -9.55 -9.66
CA SER A 64 7.75 -8.39 -9.36
C SER A 64 9.20 -8.76 -9.05
N GLU A 65 9.55 -10.03 -9.02
CA GLU A 65 10.92 -10.53 -8.84
C GLU A 65 11.61 -9.93 -7.60
N GLY A 66 10.93 -9.90 -6.48
CA GLY A 66 11.45 -9.35 -5.23
C GLY A 66 11.32 -7.84 -5.10
N LYS A 67 10.62 -7.20 -6.01
CA LYS A 67 10.37 -5.75 -5.92
C LYS A 67 9.08 -5.49 -5.16
N VAL A 68 9.12 -4.47 -4.30
CA VAL A 68 7.98 -4.05 -3.50
C VAL A 68 7.78 -2.57 -3.73
N LEU A 69 6.53 -2.18 -4.04
CA LEU A 69 6.20 -0.78 -4.24
C LEU A 69 5.77 -0.15 -2.92
N ALA A 70 6.46 0.90 -2.51
CA ALA A 70 6.11 1.68 -1.33
C ALA A 70 5.18 2.82 -1.74
N THR A 71 3.89 2.67 -1.45
CA THR A 71 2.85 3.60 -1.95
C THR A 71 2.39 4.61 -0.91
N LEU A 72 2.62 4.34 0.37
CA LEU A 72 2.21 5.20 1.47
C LEU A 72 3.25 5.12 2.59
N PRO A 73 3.69 6.24 3.19
CA PRO A 73 4.59 6.19 4.32
C PRO A 73 4.02 5.38 5.49
N GLU A 74 4.86 4.62 6.18
CA GLU A 74 4.42 3.72 7.26
C GLU A 74 3.77 4.45 8.43
N ASP A 75 4.14 5.68 8.67
CA ASP A 75 3.60 6.48 9.77
C ASP A 75 2.28 7.17 9.41
N ILE A 76 1.70 6.86 8.26
CA ILE A 76 0.42 7.40 7.82
C ILE A 76 -0.66 6.34 8.01
N TYR A 77 -1.83 6.77 8.48
CA TYR A 77 -3.03 5.97 8.64
C TYR A 77 -3.48 5.47 7.26
N ALA A 78 -3.53 4.15 7.09
CA ALA A 78 -3.93 3.53 5.81
C ALA A 78 -5.45 3.40 5.71
N TRP A 79 -5.92 3.13 4.51
CA TRP A 79 -7.33 2.79 4.24
C TRP A 79 -7.39 1.36 3.70
N ALA A 80 -6.91 0.39 4.48
CA ALA A 80 -6.80 -1.01 4.05
C ALA A 80 -7.82 -1.92 4.72
N ASP A 81 -8.30 -1.55 5.91
CA ASP A 81 -9.35 -2.30 6.60
C ASP A 81 -10.24 -1.34 7.38
N ALA A 82 -11.13 -1.90 8.21
CA ALA A 82 -12.17 -1.09 8.86
C ALA A 82 -11.75 -0.48 10.20
N GLY A 83 -10.51 -0.65 10.66
CA GLY A 83 -10.18 -0.11 11.97
C GLY A 83 -8.78 -0.39 12.45
N TYR A 84 -8.59 -1.48 13.20
CA TYR A 84 -7.34 -1.74 13.90
C TYR A 84 -6.12 -1.73 12.98
N GLY A 85 -6.21 -2.40 11.84
CA GLY A 85 -5.08 -2.47 10.91
C GLY A 85 -4.69 -1.11 10.35
N ASN A 86 -5.67 -0.28 10.01
CA ASN A 86 -5.40 1.07 9.49
C ASN A 86 -4.64 1.91 10.49
N ARG A 87 -4.97 1.77 11.78
CA ARG A 87 -4.38 2.58 12.85
C ARG A 87 -3.04 2.05 13.33
N ASN A 88 -2.85 0.72 13.32
CA ASN A 88 -1.78 0.10 14.08
C ASN A 88 -0.81 -0.76 13.26
N LEU A 89 -1.16 -1.13 12.03
CA LEU A 89 -0.40 -2.10 11.23
C LEU A 89 0.02 -1.52 9.88
N ILE A 90 1.09 -2.09 9.38
CA ILE A 90 1.59 -1.77 8.04
C ILE A 90 0.90 -2.62 6.98
#